data_18334702d1bf6cdb824ef33c01b25d8e
#
_entry.id   18334702d1bf6cdb824ef33c01b25d8e
#
_cell.length_a   1.000
_cell.length_b   1.000
_cell.length_c   1.000
_cell.angle_alpha   90.00
_cell.angle_beta   90.00
_cell.angle_gamma   90.00
#
_symmetry.space_group_name_H-M   'P 1'
#
loop_
_entity.id
_entity.type
_entity.pdbx_description
1 polymer ?
#
loop_
_entity_poly.entity_id
_entity_poly.type
_entity_poly.pdbx_seq_one_letter_code
_entity_poly.pdbx_strand_id
1 'polypeptide(L)'
;MRSLTAFALACACALTLGLGSALAAAPLPAAASQSFVCPAQVRLHAATATVSPPAPGFTPLVSNAPLPLTGASAFDGPPEEGAALKPASERRGAAGSTTVWRFERSAESSHEVSINTGRWMSCDYAQGLVRLTVQVHADTKNCEARTAPAKAAGRVSVLLTCQ
;
A
#
# COMPACT_ATOMS: atom_id res chain seq x y z
N MET A 1 56.46 -42.83 68.58
CA MET A 1 56.97 -43.14 67.24
C MET A 1 55.90 -43.06 66.19
N ARG A 2 56.09 -42.39 65.15
CA ARG A 2 55.28 -42.13 63.93
C ARG A 2 54.40 -40.88 63.93
N SER A 3 54.97 -39.86 63.31
CA SER A 3 54.36 -38.61 62.82
C SER A 3 53.26 -38.89 61.83
N LEU A 4 52.21 -38.10 61.95
CA LEU A 4 51.16 -37.94 60.95
C LEU A 4 51.11 -36.48 60.54
N THR A 5 51.60 -36.22 59.35
CA THR A 5 51.57 -34.94 58.64
C THR A 5 50.16 -34.73 58.06
N ALA A 6 49.51 -33.64 58.46
CA ALA A 6 48.26 -33.20 57.90
C ALA A 6 48.51 -32.38 56.63
N PHE A 7 47.97 -32.82 55.52
CA PHE A 7 47.91 -32.06 54.28
C PHE A 7 46.63 -31.19 54.26
N ALA A 8 46.82 -29.89 54.25
CA ALA A 8 45.74 -28.92 54.06
C ALA A 8 45.55 -28.70 52.56
N LEU A 9 44.37 -29.07 52.07
CA LEU A 9 43.95 -28.85 50.68
C LEU A 9 43.23 -27.51 50.60
N ALA A 10 43.87 -26.50 50.03
CA ALA A 10 43.26 -25.22 49.77
C ALA A 10 42.41 -25.30 48.45
N CYS A 11 41.11 -25.21 48.61
CA CYS A 11 40.16 -25.15 47.50
C CYS A 11 40.01 -23.70 47.02
N ALA A 12 40.66 -23.33 45.91
CA ALA A 12 40.54 -22.04 45.27
C ALA A 12 39.30 -22.04 44.37
N CYS A 13 38.17 -21.43 44.85
CA CYS A 13 37.04 -21.17 44.01
C CYS A 13 37.30 -19.99 43.07
N ALA A 14 37.56 -20.29 41.80
CA ALA A 14 37.63 -19.30 40.73
C ALA A 14 36.20 -18.86 40.37
N LEU A 15 35.80 -17.64 40.76
CA LEU A 15 34.58 -16.97 40.31
C LEU A 15 34.81 -16.51 38.85
N THR A 16 34.30 -17.27 37.90
CA THR A 16 34.18 -16.83 36.48
C THR A 16 33.00 -15.89 36.36
N LEU A 17 33.26 -14.58 36.34
CA LEU A 17 32.34 -13.55 35.94
C LEU A 17 32.00 -13.76 34.46
N GLY A 18 30.85 -14.40 34.15
CA GLY A 18 30.31 -14.51 32.83
C GLY A 18 29.86 -13.11 32.36
N LEU A 19 30.64 -12.47 31.48
CA LEU A 19 30.17 -11.33 30.71
C LEU A 19 29.05 -11.83 29.74
N GLY A 20 27.82 -11.68 30.15
CA GLY A 20 26.66 -11.86 29.29
C GLY A 20 26.65 -10.77 28.22
N SER A 21 27.12 -11.07 27.02
CA SER A 21 26.96 -10.21 25.86
C SER A 21 25.47 -10.12 25.54
N ALA A 22 24.82 -9.03 25.95
CA ALA A 22 23.49 -8.67 25.48
C ALA A 22 23.59 -8.37 23.98
N LEU A 23 23.19 -9.33 23.15
CA LEU A 23 22.96 -9.12 21.72
C LEU A 23 21.78 -8.12 21.62
N ALA A 24 22.10 -6.84 21.44
CA ALA A 24 21.13 -5.83 21.08
C ALA A 24 20.54 -6.24 19.73
N ALA A 25 19.28 -6.69 19.73
CA ALA A 25 18.54 -6.95 18.51
C ALA A 25 18.47 -5.64 17.71
N ALA A 26 19.11 -5.59 16.57
CA ALA A 26 19.00 -4.46 15.66
C ALA A 26 17.51 -4.28 15.29
N PRO A 27 16.95 -3.05 15.35
CA PRO A 27 15.59 -2.81 14.92
C PRO A 27 15.44 -3.23 13.45
N LEU A 28 14.44 -4.07 13.18
CA LEU A 28 14.07 -4.45 11.81
C LEU A 28 13.79 -3.15 11.03
N PRO A 29 14.31 -3.04 9.79
CA PRO A 29 14.03 -1.87 8.96
C PRO A 29 12.52 -1.71 8.82
N ALA A 30 12.01 -0.55 9.21
CA ALA A 30 10.60 -0.19 8.99
C ALA A 30 10.31 -0.29 7.49
N ALA A 31 9.20 -0.93 7.13
CA ALA A 31 8.77 -1.03 5.74
C ALA A 31 8.76 0.37 5.12
N ALA A 32 9.47 0.55 4.00
CA ALA A 32 9.61 1.86 3.37
C ALA A 32 8.22 2.38 2.94
N SER A 33 7.84 3.54 3.46
CA SER A 33 6.61 4.21 3.06
C SER A 33 6.71 4.66 1.60
N GLN A 34 5.69 4.37 0.79
CA GLN A 34 5.57 4.83 -0.59
C GLN A 34 4.55 5.96 -0.68
N SER A 35 4.87 7.02 -1.43
CA SER A 35 3.95 8.14 -1.66
C SER A 35 3.85 8.48 -3.13
N PHE A 36 2.61 8.74 -3.60
CA PHE A 36 2.32 9.07 -4.98
C PHE A 36 1.36 10.27 -5.02
N VAL A 37 1.66 11.23 -5.88
CA VAL A 37 0.77 12.36 -6.14
C VAL A 37 0.03 12.11 -7.45
N CYS A 38 -1.29 12.10 -7.40
CA CYS A 38 -2.11 11.95 -8.59
C CYS A 38 -2.06 13.22 -9.46
N PRO A 39 -1.79 13.13 -10.77
CA PRO A 39 -1.93 14.25 -11.68
C PRO A 39 -3.35 14.84 -11.62
N ALA A 40 -3.49 16.17 -11.58
CA ALA A 40 -4.80 16.81 -11.45
C ALA A 40 -5.73 16.56 -12.65
N GLN A 41 -5.17 16.17 -13.78
CA GLN A 41 -5.91 15.81 -15.00
C GLN A 41 -5.05 14.95 -15.92
N VAL A 42 -5.69 14.18 -16.78
CA VAL A 42 -5.06 13.43 -17.88
C VAL A 42 -5.74 13.75 -19.20
N ARG A 43 -5.08 13.45 -20.31
CA ARG A 43 -5.66 13.53 -21.66
C ARG A 43 -5.52 12.18 -22.35
N LEU A 44 -6.54 11.77 -23.08
CA LEU A 44 -6.45 10.61 -23.95
C LEU A 44 -5.93 11.06 -25.32
N HIS A 45 -4.92 10.37 -25.83
CA HIS A 45 -4.42 10.58 -27.17
C HIS A 45 -4.71 9.33 -28.00
N ALA A 46 -5.26 9.54 -29.20
CA ALA A 46 -5.58 8.47 -30.14
C ALA A 46 -6.47 7.34 -29.57
N ALA A 47 -7.36 7.67 -28.63
CA ALA A 47 -8.34 6.73 -28.12
C ALA A 47 -9.40 6.43 -29.20
N THR A 48 -9.80 5.17 -29.33
CA THR A 48 -10.91 4.73 -30.17
C THR A 48 -12.08 4.29 -29.28
N ALA A 49 -13.31 4.44 -29.78
CA ALA A 49 -14.49 3.93 -29.11
C ALA A 49 -15.26 3.00 -30.06
N THR A 50 -15.84 1.96 -29.48
CA THR A 50 -16.81 1.10 -30.17
C THR A 50 -18.13 1.20 -29.43
N VAL A 51 -19.24 1.15 -30.17
CA VAL A 51 -20.60 1.16 -29.60
C VAL A 51 -21.14 -0.26 -29.64
N SER A 52 -21.60 -0.75 -28.49
CA SER A 52 -22.21 -2.06 -28.37
C SER A 52 -23.55 -1.94 -27.57
N PRO A 53 -24.70 -2.35 -28.15
CA PRO A 53 -24.87 -2.83 -29.52
C PRO A 53 -24.59 -1.74 -30.57
N PRO A 54 -24.29 -2.10 -31.80
CA PRO A 54 -24.08 -1.13 -32.88
C PRO A 54 -25.28 -0.19 -33.03
N ALA A 55 -25.02 1.12 -33.15
CA ALA A 55 -26.03 2.15 -33.33
C ALA A 55 -25.98 2.71 -34.77
N PRO A 56 -26.79 2.21 -35.72
CA PRO A 56 -26.76 2.68 -37.08
C PRO A 56 -27.00 4.18 -37.22
N GLY A 57 -26.19 4.85 -38.03
CA GLY A 57 -26.26 6.30 -38.23
C GLY A 57 -25.49 7.14 -37.20
N PHE A 58 -24.89 6.51 -36.20
CA PHE A 58 -24.04 7.19 -35.21
C PHE A 58 -22.56 6.85 -35.40
N THR A 59 -21.73 7.87 -35.29
CA THR A 59 -20.26 7.71 -35.29
C THR A 59 -19.74 8.05 -33.88
N PRO A 60 -19.07 7.12 -33.20
CA PRO A 60 -18.51 7.39 -31.89
C PRO A 60 -17.37 8.41 -32.01
N LEU A 61 -17.36 9.38 -31.11
CA LEU A 61 -16.32 10.38 -30.98
C LEU A 61 -15.77 10.35 -29.57
N VAL A 62 -14.45 10.14 -29.44
CA VAL A 62 -13.75 10.28 -28.16
C VAL A 62 -13.18 11.68 -28.07
N SER A 63 -13.62 12.43 -27.08
CA SER A 63 -13.07 13.76 -26.81
C SER A 63 -11.63 13.65 -26.26
N ASN A 64 -10.74 14.53 -26.74
CA ASN A 64 -9.41 14.72 -26.20
C ASN A 64 -9.36 15.78 -25.09
N ALA A 65 -10.52 16.23 -24.60
CA ALA A 65 -10.62 17.17 -23.49
C ALA A 65 -9.90 16.61 -22.25
N PRO A 66 -9.36 17.48 -21.39
CA PRO A 66 -8.75 17.03 -20.15
C PRO A 66 -9.77 16.35 -19.25
N LEU A 67 -9.44 15.15 -18.79
CA LEU A 67 -10.23 14.41 -17.81
C LEU A 67 -9.76 14.80 -16.41
N PRO A 68 -10.61 15.38 -15.56
CA PRO A 68 -10.23 15.77 -14.22
C PRO A 68 -10.07 14.54 -13.32
N LEU A 69 -9.17 14.65 -12.34
CA LEU A 69 -9.05 13.70 -11.25
C LEU A 69 -10.33 13.71 -10.42
N THR A 70 -10.87 12.53 -10.13
CA THR A 70 -12.13 12.36 -9.37
C THR A 70 -11.95 11.61 -8.06
N GLY A 71 -10.85 10.86 -7.89
CA GLY A 71 -10.60 10.10 -6.68
C GLY A 71 -9.44 9.12 -6.79
N ALA A 72 -9.47 8.11 -5.93
CA ALA A 72 -8.53 7.02 -5.90
C ALA A 72 -9.23 5.71 -5.51
N SER A 73 -8.67 4.59 -5.92
CA SER A 73 -9.11 3.25 -5.57
C SER A 73 -7.94 2.34 -5.22
N ALA A 74 -8.21 1.26 -4.48
CA ALA A 74 -7.26 0.21 -4.19
C ALA A 74 -7.76 -1.12 -4.76
N PHE A 75 -6.82 -2.01 -5.14
CA PHE A 75 -7.13 -3.30 -5.72
C PHE A 75 -6.23 -4.37 -5.09
N ASP A 76 -6.82 -5.52 -4.83
CA ASP A 76 -6.11 -6.75 -4.50
C ASP A 76 -6.08 -7.60 -5.77
N GLY A 77 -5.00 -7.52 -6.51
CA GLY A 77 -4.86 -8.04 -7.87
C GLY A 77 -4.83 -6.95 -8.95
N PRO A 78 -4.59 -7.34 -10.21
CA PRO A 78 -4.51 -6.41 -11.33
C PRO A 78 -5.81 -5.60 -11.48
N PRO A 79 -5.73 -4.26 -11.62
CA PRO A 79 -6.91 -3.41 -11.72
C PRO A 79 -7.85 -3.73 -12.88
N GLU A 80 -7.35 -4.35 -13.96
CA GLU A 80 -8.13 -4.82 -15.10
C GLU A 80 -9.07 -5.97 -14.76
N GLU A 81 -8.79 -6.73 -13.72
CA GLU A 81 -9.66 -7.80 -13.20
C GLU A 81 -10.82 -7.24 -12.36
N GLY A 82 -10.79 -5.95 -12.05
CA GLY A 82 -11.88 -5.25 -11.39
C GLY A 82 -12.06 -5.54 -9.90
N ALA A 83 -11.10 -6.19 -9.25
CA ALA A 83 -11.14 -6.55 -7.83
C ALA A 83 -10.89 -5.33 -6.92
N ALA A 84 -11.72 -4.29 -7.04
CA ALA A 84 -11.61 -3.09 -6.21
C ALA A 84 -11.93 -3.39 -4.74
N LEU A 85 -11.03 -2.95 -3.85
CA LEU A 85 -11.21 -3.08 -2.42
C LEU A 85 -12.20 -2.05 -1.88
N LYS A 86 -13.08 -2.51 -1.00
CA LYS A 86 -13.90 -1.60 -0.20
C LYS A 86 -13.02 -0.86 0.81
N PRO A 87 -13.17 0.47 0.97
CA PRO A 87 -12.47 1.20 2.01
C PRO A 87 -12.75 0.64 3.41
N ALA A 88 -11.69 0.50 4.21
CA ALA A 88 -11.81 0.14 5.62
C ALA A 88 -12.37 1.32 6.45
N SER A 89 -12.06 2.54 6.03
CA SER A 89 -12.66 3.75 6.61
C SER A 89 -12.62 4.92 5.63
N GLU A 90 -13.59 5.81 5.78
CA GLU A 90 -13.65 7.08 5.06
C GLU A 90 -14.04 8.18 6.04
N ARG A 91 -13.30 9.30 6.02
CA ARG A 91 -13.62 10.51 6.78
C ARG A 91 -13.71 11.67 5.82
N ARG A 92 -14.77 12.45 5.94
CA ARG A 92 -14.97 13.67 5.16
C ARG A 92 -15.00 14.88 6.09
N GLY A 93 -14.41 15.98 5.67
CA GLY A 93 -14.37 17.24 6.39
C GLY A 93 -14.28 18.43 5.44
N ALA A 94 -14.33 19.64 5.98
CA ALA A 94 -14.24 20.87 5.19
C ALA A 94 -12.94 20.99 4.37
N ALA A 95 -11.85 20.40 4.86
CA ALA A 95 -10.54 20.41 4.19
C ALA A 95 -10.38 19.30 3.14
N GLY A 96 -11.37 18.42 2.98
CA GLY A 96 -11.30 17.28 2.06
C GLY A 96 -11.70 15.96 2.71
N SER A 97 -11.23 14.85 2.13
CA SER A 97 -11.50 13.51 2.66
C SER A 97 -10.22 12.69 2.80
N THR A 98 -10.30 11.73 3.72
CA THR A 98 -9.28 10.69 3.91
C THR A 98 -9.95 9.34 3.78
N THR A 99 -9.45 8.52 2.86
CA THR A 99 -9.93 7.16 2.62
C THR A 99 -8.79 6.19 2.89
N VAL A 100 -9.05 5.14 3.68
CA VAL A 100 -8.04 4.14 4.05
C VAL A 100 -8.47 2.77 3.56
N TRP A 101 -7.58 2.05 2.92
CA TRP A 101 -7.72 0.64 2.57
C TRP A 101 -6.73 -0.19 3.37
N ARG A 102 -7.15 -1.41 3.70
CA ARG A 102 -6.32 -2.42 4.34
C ARG A 102 -6.19 -3.61 3.42
N PHE A 103 -4.96 -4.04 3.22
CA PHE A 103 -4.64 -5.26 2.51
C PHE A 103 -4.47 -6.39 3.53
N GLU A 104 -5.57 -6.89 4.03
CA GLU A 104 -5.55 -8.02 4.96
C GLU A 104 -5.35 -9.32 4.17
N ARG A 105 -4.45 -10.17 4.64
CA ARG A 105 -4.49 -11.56 4.21
C ARG A 105 -5.71 -12.18 4.91
N SER A 106 -6.79 -12.38 4.18
CA SER A 106 -7.87 -13.18 4.73
C SER A 106 -7.36 -14.62 4.91
N ALA A 107 -7.27 -15.07 6.16
CA ALA A 107 -6.92 -16.44 6.50
C ALA A 107 -7.92 -17.47 5.93
N GLU A 108 -9.07 -17.00 5.45
CA GLU A 108 -10.16 -17.81 4.86
C GLU A 108 -10.14 -17.90 3.34
N SER A 109 -9.29 -17.16 2.66
CA SER A 109 -9.13 -17.30 1.21
C SER A 109 -8.26 -18.53 0.94
N SER A 110 -8.87 -19.71 1.03
CA SER A 110 -8.30 -21.00 0.63
C SER A 110 -8.12 -21.15 -0.89
N HIS A 111 -8.31 -20.08 -1.65
CA HIS A 111 -7.94 -20.02 -3.05
C HIS A 111 -6.49 -19.56 -3.18
N GLU A 112 -5.62 -20.50 -3.48
CA GLU A 112 -4.20 -20.33 -3.79
C GLU A 112 -3.88 -19.30 -4.90
N VAL A 113 -4.89 -18.63 -5.45
CA VAL A 113 -4.76 -17.73 -6.60
C VAL A 113 -4.29 -16.32 -6.21
N SER A 114 -4.41 -15.91 -4.95
CA SER A 114 -4.13 -14.51 -4.55
C SER A 114 -2.67 -14.18 -4.22
N ILE A 115 -1.75 -15.13 -4.24
CA ILE A 115 -0.40 -14.94 -3.69
C ILE A 115 0.52 -14.12 -4.62
N ASN A 116 0.18 -13.96 -5.91
CA ASN A 116 1.07 -13.32 -6.91
C ASN A 116 0.49 -12.15 -7.72
N THR A 117 -0.73 -11.73 -7.46
CA THR A 117 -1.37 -10.71 -8.30
C THR A 117 -1.03 -9.26 -7.89
N GLY A 118 -0.39 -9.10 -6.73
CA GLY A 118 0.07 -7.79 -6.26
C GLY A 118 -1.04 -6.91 -5.68
N ARG A 119 -0.62 -5.82 -5.06
CA ARG A 119 -1.48 -4.78 -4.49
C ARG A 119 -1.33 -3.52 -5.32
N TRP A 120 -2.43 -2.88 -5.63
CA TRP A 120 -2.43 -1.76 -6.54
C TRP A 120 -3.22 -0.59 -5.98
N MET A 121 -2.76 0.60 -6.32
CA MET A 121 -3.50 1.85 -6.13
C MET A 121 -3.77 2.49 -7.48
N SER A 122 -4.85 3.24 -7.57
CA SER A 122 -5.14 4.04 -8.76
C SER A 122 -5.50 5.49 -8.43
N CYS A 123 -5.14 6.36 -9.36
CA CYS A 123 -5.71 7.69 -9.50
C CYS A 123 -6.85 7.58 -10.51
N ASP A 124 -8.07 7.94 -10.12
CA ASP A 124 -9.26 7.76 -10.91
C ASP A 124 -9.68 9.06 -11.59
N TYR A 125 -9.92 9.01 -12.90
CA TYR A 125 -10.35 10.13 -13.72
C TYR A 125 -11.69 9.83 -14.38
N ALA A 126 -12.51 10.87 -14.58
CA ALA A 126 -13.83 10.74 -15.16
C ALA A 126 -14.66 9.61 -14.50
N GLN A 127 -14.69 9.61 -13.16
CA GLN A 127 -15.39 8.61 -12.34
C GLN A 127 -14.92 7.17 -12.56
N GLY A 128 -13.61 7.00 -12.81
CA GLY A 128 -12.99 5.69 -12.98
C GLY A 128 -13.01 5.11 -14.40
N LEU A 129 -13.48 5.88 -15.40
CA LEU A 129 -13.37 5.49 -16.81
C LEU A 129 -11.90 5.41 -17.27
N VAL A 130 -11.04 6.24 -16.68
CA VAL A 130 -9.60 6.18 -16.89
C VAL A 130 -8.93 6.08 -15.52
N ARG A 131 -7.98 5.18 -15.40
CA ARG A 131 -7.19 4.99 -14.19
C ARG A 131 -5.71 5.03 -14.51
N LEU A 132 -4.94 5.75 -13.70
CA LEU A 132 -3.50 5.58 -13.64
C LEU A 132 -3.18 4.68 -12.46
N THR A 133 -2.63 3.52 -12.72
CA THR A 133 -2.40 2.49 -11.70
C THR A 133 -0.93 2.40 -11.33
N VAL A 134 -0.66 2.08 -10.08
CA VAL A 134 0.68 1.80 -9.56
C VAL A 134 0.64 0.59 -8.65
N GLN A 135 1.55 -0.33 -8.88
CA GLN A 135 1.74 -1.46 -7.97
C GLN A 135 2.49 -0.97 -6.73
N VAL A 136 1.98 -1.32 -5.55
CA VAL A 136 2.62 -1.03 -4.28
C VAL A 136 3.39 -2.24 -3.78
N HIS A 137 4.23 -2.04 -2.78
CA HIS A 137 5.04 -3.13 -2.21
C HIS A 137 4.16 -4.29 -1.74
N ALA A 138 4.62 -5.53 -1.95
CA ALA A 138 3.89 -6.73 -1.54
C ALA A 138 3.62 -6.78 -0.02
N ASP A 139 4.47 -6.15 0.79
CA ASP A 139 4.35 -6.08 2.24
C ASP A 139 3.47 -4.93 2.74
N THR A 140 2.96 -4.08 1.83
CA THR A 140 2.07 -2.98 2.16
C THR A 140 0.84 -3.48 2.89
N LYS A 141 0.56 -2.96 4.07
CA LYS A 141 -0.61 -3.35 4.87
C LYS A 141 -1.76 -2.37 4.70
N ASN A 142 -1.44 -1.09 4.56
CA ASN A 142 -2.41 -0.03 4.48
C ASN A 142 -2.02 0.98 3.41
N CYS A 143 -3.03 1.50 2.71
CA CYS A 143 -2.88 2.69 1.88
C CYS A 143 -3.93 3.72 2.26
N GLU A 144 -3.53 4.97 2.24
CA GLU A 144 -4.37 6.13 2.52
C GLU A 144 -4.38 7.06 1.31
N ALA A 145 -5.58 7.51 0.91
CA ALA A 145 -5.75 8.61 -0.03
C ALA A 145 -6.25 9.83 0.71
N ARG A 146 -5.49 10.93 0.66
CA ARG A 146 -5.93 12.25 1.11
C ARG A 146 -6.36 13.05 -0.09
N THR A 147 -7.63 13.37 -0.13
CA THR A 147 -8.24 14.20 -1.17
C THR A 147 -8.52 15.59 -0.60
N ALA A 148 -8.01 16.62 -1.24
CA ALA A 148 -8.26 18.00 -0.86
C ALA A 148 -8.75 18.82 -2.06
N PRO A 149 -9.53 19.90 -1.85
CA PRO A 149 -9.84 20.85 -2.89
C PRO A 149 -8.55 21.43 -3.48
N ALA A 150 -8.44 21.45 -4.80
CA ALA A 150 -7.32 22.11 -5.47
C ALA A 150 -7.60 23.60 -5.67
N LYS A 151 -6.54 24.41 -5.90
CA LYS A 151 -6.68 25.87 -6.11
C LYS A 151 -7.63 26.21 -7.28
N ALA A 152 -7.72 25.37 -8.30
CA ALA A 152 -8.66 25.56 -9.41
C ALA A 152 -10.03 25.05 -9.00
N ALA A 153 -11.06 25.87 -9.17
CA ALA A 153 -12.45 25.54 -8.82
C ALA A 153 -12.90 24.22 -9.45
N GLY A 154 -13.57 23.38 -8.65
CA GLY A 154 -14.08 22.07 -9.08
C GLY A 154 -13.01 20.99 -9.30
N ARG A 155 -11.75 21.24 -8.94
CA ARG A 155 -10.69 20.24 -9.01
C ARG A 155 -10.30 19.73 -7.62
N VAL A 156 -9.76 18.53 -7.59
CA VAL A 156 -9.23 17.90 -6.38
C VAL A 156 -7.74 17.58 -6.58
N SER A 157 -7.02 17.52 -5.48
CA SER A 157 -5.69 16.92 -5.39
C SER A 157 -5.79 15.64 -4.57
N VAL A 158 -5.07 14.60 -4.94
CA VAL A 158 -5.01 13.33 -4.22
C VAL A 158 -3.55 12.97 -3.97
N LEU A 159 -3.25 12.72 -2.70
CA LEU A 159 -1.98 12.15 -2.24
C LEU A 159 -2.26 10.73 -1.75
N LEU A 160 -1.58 9.76 -2.33
CA LEU A 160 -1.59 8.37 -1.90
C LEU A 160 -0.37 8.11 -1.02
N THR A 161 -0.56 7.45 0.13
CA THR A 161 0.53 7.03 1.01
C THR A 161 0.28 5.59 1.42
N CYS A 162 1.27 4.73 1.23
CA CYS A 162 1.21 3.29 1.52
C CYS A 162 2.32 2.88 2.48
N GLN A 163 2.02 1.95 3.42
CA GLN A 163 2.96 1.46 4.45
C GLN A 163 2.64 0.04 4.91
#